data_c3ab5f18e82399ee87f03cf834589f04
#
_entry.id   c3ab5f18e82399ee87f03cf834589f04
#
_cell.length_a   1.000
_cell.length_b   1.000
_cell.length_c   1.000
_cell.angle_alpha   90.00
_cell.angle_beta   90.00
_cell.angle_gamma   90.00
#
_symmetry.space_group_name_H-M   'P 1'
#
loop_
_entity.id
_entity.type
_entity.pdbx_description
1 polymer ?
#
loop_
_entity_poly.entity_id
_entity_poly.type
_entity_poly.pdbx_seq_one_letter_code
_entity_poly.pdbx_strand_id
1 'polypeptide(L)'
;MRYDPKSPLDVQRATVRFNKLINGKRPFELTEVKERNLSEEQQRTIRQNNTVHLWFSVFAEEIGCTFDECKRDVKRKLLGRKPVINVITGETDWEDYKTSEMSVAELSSFMEKFKFWAQADFGCYLPYYGDVGYEEMMREYKNR
;
A
#
# COMPACT_ATOMS: atom_id res chain seq x y z
N MET A 1 22.61 2.39 -9.61
CA MET A 1 22.93 3.83 -9.72
C MET A 1 22.14 4.46 -10.85
N ARG A 2 21.60 5.61 -10.61
CA ARG A 2 20.68 6.29 -11.53
C ARG A 2 21.35 7.50 -12.16
N TYR A 3 21.17 7.70 -13.47
CA TYR A 3 21.75 8.83 -14.20
C TYR A 3 20.66 9.62 -14.92
N ASP A 4 20.71 10.94 -14.80
CA ASP A 4 19.80 11.86 -15.47
C ASP A 4 20.42 12.34 -16.78
N PRO A 5 19.81 12.04 -17.97
CA PRO A 5 20.34 12.44 -19.25
C PRO A 5 20.33 13.96 -19.46
N LYS A 6 19.60 14.72 -18.66
CA LYS A 6 19.60 16.18 -18.71
C LYS A 6 20.77 16.80 -17.97
N SER A 7 21.47 16.05 -17.13
CA SER A 7 22.64 16.51 -16.37
C SER A 7 23.93 16.17 -17.14
N PRO A 8 24.73 17.17 -17.60
CA PRO A 8 25.99 16.88 -18.28
C PRO A 8 26.96 16.05 -17.44
N LEU A 9 26.98 16.26 -16.13
CA LEU A 9 27.82 15.50 -15.21
C LEU A 9 27.39 14.02 -15.15
N ASP A 10 26.10 13.76 -15.08
CA ASP A 10 25.56 12.41 -15.06
C ASP A 10 25.79 11.68 -16.38
N VAL A 11 25.71 12.38 -17.51
CA VAL A 11 26.04 11.83 -18.84
C VAL A 11 27.49 11.37 -18.88
N GLN A 12 28.43 12.16 -18.37
CA GLN A 12 29.84 11.77 -18.30
C GLN A 12 30.04 10.55 -17.37
N ARG A 13 29.43 10.57 -16.22
CA ARG A 13 29.49 9.46 -15.27
C ARG A 13 28.92 8.17 -15.86
N ALA A 14 27.79 8.25 -16.52
CA ALA A 14 27.16 7.13 -17.20
C ALA A 14 28.03 6.57 -18.31
N THR A 15 28.67 7.45 -19.12
CA THR A 15 29.56 7.05 -20.20
C THR A 15 30.78 6.30 -19.67
N VAL A 16 31.42 6.81 -18.63
CA VAL A 16 32.57 6.16 -17.96
C VAL A 16 32.17 4.78 -17.43
N ARG A 17 31.03 4.71 -16.75
CA ARG A 17 30.49 3.46 -16.19
C ARG A 17 30.20 2.44 -17.29
N PHE A 18 29.57 2.86 -18.37
CA PHE A 18 29.23 2.01 -19.52
C PHE A 18 30.50 1.43 -20.17
N ASN A 19 31.51 2.28 -20.43
CA ASN A 19 32.78 1.84 -21.00
C ASN A 19 33.49 0.82 -20.08
N LYS A 20 33.44 1.02 -18.77
CA LYS A 20 33.99 0.08 -17.79
C LYS A 20 33.27 -1.27 -17.84
N LEU A 21 31.96 -1.26 -17.99
CA LEU A 21 31.16 -2.50 -18.08
C LEU A 21 31.47 -3.26 -19.36
N ILE A 22 31.64 -2.57 -20.49
CA ILE A 22 32.02 -3.18 -21.78
C ILE A 22 33.42 -3.79 -21.69
N ASN A 23 34.38 -3.05 -21.13
CA ASN A 23 35.78 -3.50 -21.01
C ASN A 23 35.95 -4.66 -20.04
N GLY A 24 35.03 -4.80 -19.08
CA GLY A 24 35.04 -5.89 -18.12
C GLY A 24 34.68 -7.26 -18.68
N LYS A 25 34.16 -7.31 -19.92
CA LYS A 25 33.76 -8.55 -20.61
C LYS A 25 32.81 -9.46 -19.84
N ARG A 26 32.09 -8.91 -18.87
CA ARG A 26 31.02 -9.62 -18.12
C ARG A 26 29.66 -9.23 -18.66
N PRO A 27 28.70 -10.17 -18.68
CA PRO A 27 27.33 -9.81 -19.03
C PRO A 27 26.77 -8.73 -18.10
N PHE A 28 26.08 -7.77 -18.64
CA PHE A 28 25.37 -6.75 -17.87
C PHE A 28 24.06 -6.38 -18.55
N GLU A 29 23.15 -5.80 -17.80
CA GLU A 29 21.83 -5.36 -18.26
C GLU A 29 21.67 -3.86 -18.08
N LEU A 30 21.13 -3.20 -19.09
CA LEU A 30 20.76 -1.79 -19.05
C LEU A 30 19.25 -1.67 -18.99
N THR A 31 18.78 -0.95 -17.99
CA THR A 31 17.34 -0.72 -17.80
C THR A 31 17.04 0.77 -17.89
N GLU A 32 16.10 1.10 -18.78
CA GLU A 32 15.56 2.45 -18.84
C GLU A 32 14.63 2.70 -17.68
N VAL A 33 14.86 3.80 -16.93
CA VAL A 33 13.97 4.22 -15.87
C VAL A 33 12.91 5.13 -16.47
N LYS A 34 11.68 4.66 -16.49
CA LYS A 34 10.54 5.47 -16.90
C LYS A 34 10.14 6.39 -15.76
N GLU A 35 10.03 7.70 -16.05
CA GLU A 35 9.41 8.62 -15.10
C GLU A 35 7.95 8.23 -14.90
N ARG A 36 7.56 8.07 -13.64
CA ARG A 36 6.17 7.79 -13.30
C ARG A 36 5.40 9.10 -13.21
N ASN A 37 4.76 9.49 -14.28
CA ASN A 37 3.65 10.42 -14.20
C ASN A 37 2.41 9.61 -13.79
N LEU A 38 2.10 9.63 -12.49
CA LEU A 38 0.92 8.96 -11.97
C LEU A 38 -0.34 9.66 -12.47
N SER A 39 -1.27 8.92 -13.06
CA SER A 39 -2.60 9.42 -13.38
C SER A 39 -3.34 9.81 -12.09
N GLU A 40 -4.38 10.65 -12.21
CA GLU A 40 -5.24 10.99 -11.05
C GLU A 40 -5.81 9.75 -10.37
N GLU A 41 -6.18 8.74 -11.14
CA GLU A 41 -6.70 7.48 -10.64
C GLU A 41 -5.65 6.72 -9.82
N GLN A 42 -4.41 6.66 -10.30
CA GLN A 42 -3.30 6.04 -9.57
C GLN A 42 -2.99 6.78 -8.27
N GLN A 43 -2.98 8.11 -8.30
CA GLN A 43 -2.79 8.94 -7.10
C GLN A 43 -3.90 8.71 -6.08
N ARG A 44 -5.15 8.61 -6.55
CA ARG A 44 -6.30 8.32 -5.70
C ARG A 44 -6.20 6.95 -5.04
N THR A 45 -5.76 5.94 -5.78
CA THR A 45 -5.54 4.58 -5.27
C THR A 45 -4.46 4.56 -4.18
N ILE A 46 -3.34 5.26 -4.39
CA ILE A 46 -2.26 5.36 -3.41
C ILE A 46 -2.75 6.04 -2.12
N ARG A 47 -3.49 7.14 -2.24
CA ARG A 47 -4.06 7.85 -1.09
C ARG A 47 -5.02 6.96 -0.30
N GLN A 48 -5.86 6.23 -1.00
CA GLN A 48 -6.82 5.32 -0.40
C GLN A 48 -6.13 4.20 0.37
N ASN A 49 -5.11 3.57 -0.20
CA ASN A 49 -4.32 2.55 0.47
C ASN A 49 -3.58 3.10 1.70
N ASN A 50 -2.98 4.28 1.59
CA ASN A 50 -2.32 4.93 2.70
C ASN A 50 -3.30 5.25 3.85
N THR A 51 -4.49 5.70 3.51
CA THR A 51 -5.55 6.01 4.48
C THR A 51 -6.01 4.76 5.22
N VAL A 52 -6.27 3.65 4.52
CA VAL A 52 -6.72 2.42 5.18
C VAL A 52 -5.63 1.83 6.07
N HIS A 53 -4.36 1.91 5.69
CA HIS A 53 -3.25 1.48 6.53
C HIS A 53 -3.12 2.35 7.80
N LEU A 54 -3.29 3.66 7.65
CA LEU A 54 -3.36 4.56 8.80
C LEU A 54 -4.48 4.16 9.75
N TRP A 55 -5.66 3.87 9.22
CA TRP A 55 -6.81 3.46 10.04
C TRP A 55 -6.56 2.17 10.80
N PHE A 56 -5.94 1.18 10.19
CA PHE A 56 -5.55 -0.04 10.89
C PHE A 56 -4.59 0.25 12.04
N SER A 57 -3.63 1.15 11.85
CA SER A 57 -2.68 1.54 12.90
C SER A 57 -3.37 2.26 14.06
N VAL A 58 -4.22 3.22 13.75
CA VAL A 58 -4.99 3.97 14.75
C VAL A 58 -5.91 3.06 15.56
N PHE A 59 -6.64 2.21 14.86
CA PHE A 59 -7.59 1.29 15.48
C PHE A 59 -6.89 0.21 16.32
N ALA A 60 -5.76 -0.30 15.83
CA ALA A 60 -4.94 -1.27 16.57
C ALA A 60 -4.45 -0.70 17.90
N GLU A 61 -4.00 0.55 17.91
CA GLU A 61 -3.59 1.23 19.14
C GLU A 61 -4.76 1.44 20.11
N GLU A 62 -5.90 1.85 19.60
CA GLU A 62 -7.10 2.07 20.40
C GLU A 62 -7.58 0.78 21.07
N ILE A 63 -7.53 -0.35 20.38
CA ILE A 63 -7.95 -1.65 20.92
C ILE A 63 -6.85 -2.32 21.73
N GLY A 64 -5.57 -2.02 21.45
CA GLY A 64 -4.43 -2.65 22.11
C GLY A 64 -3.99 -3.96 21.47
N CYS A 65 -4.13 -4.09 20.16
CA CYS A 65 -3.62 -5.24 19.39
C CYS A 65 -2.53 -4.82 18.41
N THR A 66 -1.91 -5.80 17.75
CA THR A 66 -0.93 -5.52 16.70
C THR A 66 -1.61 -5.07 15.42
N PHE A 67 -0.85 -4.41 14.54
CA PHE A 67 -1.34 -4.00 13.22
C PHE A 67 -1.87 -5.19 12.42
N ASP A 68 -1.12 -6.29 12.38
CA ASP A 68 -1.50 -7.47 11.61
C ASP A 68 -2.75 -8.15 12.15
N GLU A 69 -2.88 -8.25 13.47
CA GLU A 69 -4.09 -8.76 14.12
C GLU A 69 -5.30 -7.89 13.82
N CYS A 70 -5.14 -6.57 13.92
CA CYS A 70 -6.18 -5.60 13.61
C CYS A 70 -6.65 -5.73 12.16
N LYS A 71 -5.70 -5.71 11.21
CA LYS A 71 -5.98 -5.83 9.79
C LYS A 71 -6.76 -7.11 9.48
N ARG A 72 -6.31 -8.23 10.03
CA ARG A 72 -6.97 -9.53 9.85
C ARG A 72 -8.40 -9.51 10.41
N ASP A 73 -8.54 -9.12 11.67
CA ASP A 73 -9.80 -9.25 12.40
C ASP A 73 -10.86 -8.25 11.91
N VAL A 74 -10.47 -7.04 11.56
CA VAL A 74 -11.37 -6.05 10.97
C VAL A 74 -11.90 -6.52 9.61
N LYS A 75 -11.04 -7.05 8.77
CA LYS A 75 -11.46 -7.61 7.47
C LYS A 75 -12.42 -8.79 7.66
N ARG A 76 -12.13 -9.70 8.57
CA ARG A 76 -13.01 -10.83 8.86
C ARG A 76 -14.36 -10.40 9.41
N LYS A 77 -14.37 -9.40 10.29
CA LYS A 77 -15.60 -8.85 10.86
C LYS A 77 -16.49 -8.19 9.82
N LEU A 78 -15.92 -7.40 8.93
CA LEU A 78 -16.66 -6.58 7.98
C LEU A 78 -16.92 -7.25 6.63
N LEU A 79 -16.02 -8.12 6.19
CA LEU A 79 -16.07 -8.76 4.88
C LEU A 79 -16.29 -10.27 4.96
N GLY A 80 -15.99 -10.89 6.09
CA GLY A 80 -15.93 -12.33 6.21
C GLY A 80 -14.70 -12.92 5.52
N ARG A 81 -14.81 -14.16 5.11
CA ARG A 81 -13.79 -14.88 4.34
C ARG A 81 -14.39 -15.39 3.05
N LYS A 82 -13.57 -15.56 2.02
CA LYS A 82 -14.00 -16.15 0.75
C LYS A 82 -13.71 -17.65 0.72
N PRO A 83 -14.63 -18.47 0.19
CA PRO A 83 -14.37 -19.89 0.02
C PRO A 83 -13.45 -20.15 -1.16
N VAL A 84 -12.50 -21.07 -0.96
CA VAL A 84 -11.59 -21.55 -2.01
C VAL A 84 -11.62 -23.08 -1.99
N ILE A 85 -11.83 -23.69 -3.14
CA ILE A 85 -11.84 -25.15 -3.25
C ILE A 85 -10.41 -25.64 -3.41
N ASN A 86 -9.99 -26.53 -2.48
CA ASN A 86 -8.71 -27.20 -2.59
C ASN A 86 -8.82 -28.25 -3.70
N VAL A 87 -8.06 -28.09 -4.78
CA VAL A 87 -8.11 -28.95 -5.97
C VAL A 87 -7.66 -30.37 -5.67
N ILE A 88 -6.79 -30.57 -4.67
CA ILE A 88 -6.25 -31.87 -4.30
C ILE A 88 -7.21 -32.64 -3.41
N THR A 89 -7.74 -32.00 -2.38
CA THR A 89 -8.60 -32.69 -1.39
C THR A 89 -10.08 -32.57 -1.68
N GLY A 90 -10.49 -31.62 -2.52
CA GLY A 90 -11.90 -31.28 -2.79
C GLY A 90 -12.59 -30.56 -1.63
N GLU A 91 -11.88 -30.27 -0.55
CA GLU A 91 -12.42 -29.55 0.60
C GLU A 91 -12.46 -28.04 0.37
N THR A 92 -13.38 -27.37 1.06
CA THR A 92 -13.48 -25.91 1.02
C THR A 92 -12.59 -25.31 2.09
N ASP A 93 -11.59 -24.53 1.65
CA ASP A 93 -10.76 -23.69 2.51
C ASP A 93 -11.30 -22.27 2.51
N TRP A 94 -11.01 -21.53 3.57
CA TRP A 94 -11.45 -20.14 3.71
C TRP A 94 -10.26 -19.21 3.72
N GLU A 95 -10.26 -18.22 2.84
CA GLU A 95 -9.20 -17.22 2.72
C GLU A 95 -9.69 -15.83 3.13
N ASP A 96 -8.78 -15.03 3.70
CA ASP A 96 -9.05 -13.64 3.99
C ASP A 96 -9.00 -12.80 2.71
N TYR A 97 -9.84 -11.77 2.64
CA TYR A 97 -9.78 -10.78 1.58
C TYR A 97 -8.50 -9.95 1.69
N LYS A 98 -7.89 -9.64 0.56
CA LYS A 98 -6.71 -8.79 0.47
C LYS A 98 -7.10 -7.42 -0.04
N THR A 99 -6.75 -6.36 0.70
CA THR A 99 -7.03 -4.98 0.28
C THR A 99 -6.33 -4.63 -1.03
N SER A 100 -5.16 -5.22 -1.29
CA SER A 100 -4.40 -5.04 -2.54
C SER A 100 -5.11 -5.58 -3.79
N GLU A 101 -6.05 -6.50 -3.63
CA GLU A 101 -6.83 -7.09 -4.71
C GLU A 101 -8.19 -6.40 -4.92
N MET A 102 -8.54 -5.45 -4.06
CA MET A 102 -9.80 -4.74 -4.15
C MET A 102 -9.73 -3.62 -5.20
N SER A 103 -10.83 -3.44 -5.94
CA SER A 103 -11.02 -2.25 -6.75
C SER A 103 -11.18 -1.00 -5.88
N VAL A 104 -11.05 0.19 -6.49
CA VAL A 104 -11.27 1.46 -5.78
C VAL A 104 -12.66 1.50 -5.14
N ALA A 105 -13.68 1.04 -5.87
CA ALA A 105 -15.07 1.00 -5.36
C ALA A 105 -15.23 0.03 -4.19
N GLU A 106 -14.64 -1.16 -4.28
CA GLU A 106 -14.69 -2.17 -3.21
C GLU A 106 -13.98 -1.68 -1.95
N LEU A 107 -12.80 -1.08 -2.11
CA LEU A 107 -12.05 -0.53 -0.99
C LEU A 107 -12.76 0.66 -0.35
N SER A 108 -13.38 1.55 -1.15
CA SER A 108 -14.21 2.65 -0.65
C SER A 108 -15.38 2.15 0.19
N SER A 109 -16.07 1.12 -0.28
CA SER A 109 -17.17 0.50 0.45
C SER A 109 -16.71 -0.11 1.78
N PHE A 110 -15.60 -0.81 1.76
CA PHE A 110 -14.98 -1.37 2.97
C PHE A 110 -14.60 -0.27 3.97
N MET A 111 -13.99 0.81 3.50
CA MET A 111 -13.58 1.93 4.35
C MET A 111 -14.78 2.63 5.00
N GLU A 112 -15.88 2.81 4.26
CA GLU A 112 -17.12 3.37 4.84
C GLU A 112 -17.65 2.51 5.97
N LYS A 113 -17.71 1.20 5.77
CA LYS A 113 -18.13 0.25 6.80
C LYS A 113 -17.20 0.29 8.02
N PHE A 114 -15.90 0.31 7.78
CA PHE A 114 -14.90 0.36 8.83
C PHE A 114 -15.03 1.65 9.66
N LYS A 115 -15.08 2.80 9.00
CA LYS A 115 -15.22 4.09 9.66
C LYS A 115 -16.49 4.15 10.52
N PHE A 116 -17.61 3.75 9.96
CA PHE A 116 -18.89 3.76 10.66
C PHE A 116 -18.86 2.85 11.88
N TRP A 117 -18.42 1.62 11.71
CA TRP A 117 -18.34 0.63 12.78
C TRP A 117 -17.37 1.05 13.90
N ALA A 118 -16.17 1.50 13.55
CA ALA A 118 -15.17 1.93 14.52
C ALA A 118 -15.65 3.13 15.34
N GLN A 119 -16.32 4.07 14.71
CA GLN A 119 -16.86 5.25 15.38
C GLN A 119 -18.05 4.90 16.27
N ALA A 120 -18.98 4.07 15.77
CA ALA A 120 -20.19 3.71 16.48
C ALA A 120 -19.93 2.81 17.69
N ASP A 121 -19.08 1.79 17.54
CA ASP A 121 -18.86 0.77 18.56
C ASP A 121 -17.68 1.09 19.51
N PHE A 122 -16.68 1.84 19.02
CA PHE A 122 -15.45 2.11 19.78
C PHE A 122 -15.17 3.60 20.01
N GLY A 123 -15.96 4.49 19.43
CA GLY A 123 -15.69 5.92 19.49
C GLY A 123 -14.36 6.32 18.86
N CYS A 124 -13.85 5.51 17.93
CA CYS A 124 -12.57 5.72 17.26
C CYS A 124 -12.76 6.58 16.02
N TYR A 125 -12.10 7.76 15.98
CA TYR A 125 -12.15 8.67 14.84
C TYR A 125 -11.16 8.24 13.77
N LEU A 126 -11.66 7.98 12.55
CA LEU A 126 -10.88 7.60 11.40
C LEU A 126 -11.07 8.65 10.29
N PRO A 127 -10.11 9.59 10.10
CA PRO A 127 -10.26 10.65 9.11
C PRO A 127 -9.95 10.15 7.70
N TYR A 128 -10.70 10.65 6.70
CA TYR A 128 -10.31 10.54 5.30
C TYR A 128 -9.23 11.55 4.93
N TYR A 129 -8.57 11.31 3.79
CA TYR A 129 -7.64 12.29 3.23
C TYR A 129 -8.33 13.66 3.07
N GLY A 130 -7.71 14.69 3.62
CA GLY A 130 -8.25 16.05 3.63
C GLY A 130 -9.15 16.39 4.81
N ASP A 131 -9.54 15.42 5.63
CA ASP A 131 -10.30 15.66 6.85
C ASP A 131 -9.41 16.22 7.97
N VAL A 132 -10.07 16.84 8.95
CA VAL A 132 -9.38 17.37 10.14
C VAL A 132 -8.63 16.26 10.87
N GLY A 133 -7.35 16.51 11.16
CA GLY A 133 -6.52 15.59 11.91
C GLY A 133 -5.81 14.51 11.07
N TYR A 134 -6.13 14.38 9.78
CA TYR A 134 -5.50 13.38 8.91
C TYR A 134 -3.99 13.53 8.83
N GLU A 135 -3.51 14.74 8.53
CA GLU A 135 -2.06 15.01 8.38
C GLU A 135 -1.30 14.80 9.70
N GLU A 136 -1.89 15.19 10.80
CA GLU A 136 -1.30 14.99 12.13
C GLU A 136 -1.18 13.51 12.48
N MET A 137 -2.22 12.73 12.22
CA MET A 137 -2.21 11.28 12.43
C MET A 137 -1.20 10.59 11.53
N MET A 138 -1.12 10.98 10.25
CA MET A 138 -0.14 10.41 9.32
C MET A 138 1.29 10.64 9.80
N ARG A 139 1.61 11.83 10.29
CA ARG A 139 2.94 12.12 10.84
C ARG A 139 3.24 11.30 12.08
N GLU A 140 2.27 11.14 12.96
CA GLU A 140 2.42 10.37 14.19
C GLU A 140 2.67 8.89 13.92
N TYR A 141 1.88 8.27 13.03
CA TYR A 141 1.96 6.83 12.77
C TYR A 141 3.02 6.44 11.73
N LYS A 142 3.38 7.34 10.83
CA LYS A 142 4.43 7.08 9.84
C LYS A 142 5.82 6.98 10.45
N ASN A 143 6.06 7.67 11.56
CA ASN A 143 7.35 7.73 12.25
C ASN A 143 7.52 6.66 13.36
N ARG A 144 6.61 5.73 13.46
CA ARG A 144 6.68 4.62 14.44
C ARG A 144 7.37 3.39 13.91
#